data_3e8979bb510310ab67c3958cb1300e6c
#
_entry.id   3e8979bb510310ab67c3958cb1300e6c
#
_cell.length_a   1.000
_cell.length_b   1.000
_cell.length_c   1.000
_cell.angle_alpha   90.00
_cell.angle_beta   90.00
_cell.angle_gamma   90.00
#
_symmetry.space_group_name_H-M   'P 1'
#
loop_
_entity.id
_entity.type
_entity.pdbx_description
1 polymer ?
#
loop_
_entity_poly.entity_id
_entity_poly.type
_entity_poly.pdbx_seq_one_letter_code
_entity_poly.pdbx_strand_id
1 'polypeptide(L)'
;MLTGLLQYLDARIFQRVIGGINPLLAATIVVALGFVLLSWLLSRGGFSIYRSENRKGLLYGCGLATLFGVIVIPIDLLIRFPADINVPLPASLLFYPVVGFFAEILFHVLPLSLLLIVLFAVFRSVRQTGIVWLGIAAVAMIEPVYQTLWMVSLDRYPVWAVAVDALHVFAINLAQLIIFRRYDFVSMITLRWVYYLFWHIGWGSMRLDILF
;
A
#
# COMPACT_ATOMS: atom_id res chain seq x y z
N MET A 1 -16.99 9.24 4.02
CA MET A 1 -17.88 9.60 2.87
C MET A 1 -17.75 8.64 1.70
N LEU A 2 -16.56 8.49 1.06
CA LEU A 2 -16.37 7.57 -0.08
C LEU A 2 -16.71 6.11 0.23
N THR A 3 -16.30 5.59 1.38
CA THR A 3 -16.62 4.22 1.82
C THR A 3 -18.13 3.99 1.92
N GLY A 4 -18.89 4.96 2.45
CA GLY A 4 -20.34 4.87 2.53
C GLY A 4 -21.02 4.90 1.17
N LEU A 5 -20.52 5.72 0.25
CA LEU A 5 -21.02 5.76 -1.12
C LEU A 5 -20.78 4.43 -1.85
N LEU A 6 -19.58 3.86 -1.74
CA LEU A 6 -19.25 2.57 -2.32
C LEU A 6 -20.10 1.43 -1.74
N GLN A 7 -20.31 1.44 -0.42
CA GLN A 7 -21.17 0.44 0.25
C GLN A 7 -22.63 0.56 -0.19
N TYR A 8 -23.11 1.77 -0.47
CA TYR A 8 -24.46 2.01 -1.01
C TYR A 8 -24.61 1.50 -2.45
N LEU A 9 -23.56 1.70 -3.28
CA LEU A 9 -23.55 1.26 -4.67
C LEU A 9 -23.40 -0.27 -4.81
N ASP A 10 -22.52 -0.87 -4.00
CA ASP A 10 -22.31 -2.32 -3.94
C ASP A 10 -21.87 -2.73 -2.52
N ALA A 11 -22.80 -3.29 -1.76
CA ALA A 11 -22.52 -3.76 -0.39
C ALA A 11 -21.45 -4.86 -0.31
N ARG A 12 -21.14 -5.55 -1.41
CA ARG A 12 -20.16 -6.65 -1.46
C ARG A 12 -18.77 -6.22 -1.87
N ILE A 13 -18.59 -4.98 -2.35
CA ILE A 13 -17.31 -4.51 -2.91
C ILE A 13 -16.13 -4.66 -1.93
N PHE A 14 -16.38 -4.49 -0.63
CA PHE A 14 -15.36 -4.61 0.41
C PHE A 14 -15.19 -6.03 0.96
N GLN A 15 -16.10 -6.97 0.67
CA GLN A 15 -16.04 -8.32 1.24
C GLN A 15 -14.75 -9.06 0.89
N ARG A 16 -14.17 -8.78 -0.28
CA ARG A 16 -12.88 -9.35 -0.70
C ARG A 16 -11.70 -8.90 0.16
N VAL A 17 -11.78 -7.70 0.75
CA VAL A 17 -10.69 -7.10 1.52
C VAL A 17 -10.86 -7.32 3.02
N ILE A 18 -12.08 -7.18 3.53
CA ILE A 18 -12.37 -7.19 4.97
C ILE A 18 -13.37 -8.27 5.41
N GLY A 19 -13.76 -9.17 4.48
CA GLY A 19 -14.70 -10.26 4.77
C GLY A 19 -16.07 -9.75 5.22
N GLY A 20 -16.60 -10.30 6.31
CA GLY A 20 -17.90 -9.92 6.87
C GLY A 20 -17.90 -8.68 7.78
N ILE A 21 -16.78 -8.00 7.93
CA ILE A 21 -16.68 -6.81 8.80
C ILE A 21 -17.43 -5.65 8.14
N ASN A 22 -18.17 -4.86 8.96
CA ASN A 22 -18.83 -3.65 8.47
C ASN A 22 -17.78 -2.66 7.92
N PRO A 23 -17.84 -2.27 6.63
CA PRO A 23 -16.84 -1.41 6.02
C PRO A 23 -16.72 -0.02 6.67
N LEU A 24 -17.82 0.54 7.16
CA LEU A 24 -17.81 1.84 7.86
C LEU A 24 -17.11 1.73 9.21
N LEU A 25 -17.37 0.66 9.95
CA LEU A 25 -16.70 0.40 11.23
C LEU A 25 -15.20 0.19 11.01
N ALA A 26 -14.81 -0.65 10.04
CA ALA A 26 -13.42 -0.87 9.68
C ALA A 26 -12.72 0.45 9.29
N ALA A 27 -13.35 1.25 8.43
CA ALA A 27 -12.85 2.55 8.03
C ALA A 27 -12.65 3.50 9.22
N THR A 28 -13.62 3.56 10.12
CA THR A 28 -13.55 4.43 11.31
C THR A 28 -12.38 4.01 12.21
N ILE A 29 -12.22 2.71 12.47
CA ILE A 29 -11.12 2.20 13.29
C ILE A 29 -9.77 2.50 12.64
N VAL A 30 -9.61 2.21 11.35
CA VAL A 30 -8.35 2.42 10.62
C VAL A 30 -7.98 3.91 10.60
N VAL A 31 -8.94 4.80 10.32
CA VAL A 31 -8.70 6.25 10.32
C VAL A 31 -8.33 6.75 11.71
N ALA A 32 -9.05 6.32 12.75
CA ALA A 32 -8.77 6.73 14.14
C ALA A 32 -7.38 6.27 14.59
N LEU A 33 -7.03 5.00 14.36
CA LEU A 33 -5.70 4.47 14.63
C LEU A 33 -4.62 5.18 13.83
N GLY A 34 -4.86 5.37 12.53
CA GLY A 34 -3.94 6.08 11.65
C GLY A 34 -3.66 7.50 12.13
N PHE A 35 -4.70 8.22 12.57
CA PHE A 35 -4.55 9.57 13.10
C PHE A 35 -3.67 9.62 14.36
N VAL A 36 -3.91 8.73 15.32
CA VAL A 36 -3.14 8.66 16.56
C VAL A 36 -1.68 8.28 16.28
N LEU A 37 -1.46 7.23 15.48
CA LEU A 37 -0.12 6.72 15.20
C LEU A 37 0.68 7.64 14.30
N LEU A 38 0.04 8.25 13.30
CA LEU A 38 0.69 9.25 12.47
C LEU A 38 1.10 10.48 13.29
N SER A 39 0.25 10.94 14.20
CA SER A 39 0.58 12.04 15.12
C SER A 39 1.82 11.73 15.96
N TRP A 40 1.98 10.47 16.40
CA TRP A 40 3.17 10.02 17.11
C TRP A 40 4.41 10.03 16.20
N LEU A 41 4.31 9.51 14.97
CA LEU A 41 5.41 9.56 13.99
C LEU A 41 5.86 10.98 13.68
N LEU A 42 4.91 11.92 13.56
CA LEU A 42 5.20 13.33 13.32
C LEU A 42 5.97 13.95 14.48
N SER A 43 5.58 13.64 15.73
CA SER A 43 6.17 14.23 16.92
C SER A 43 7.52 13.63 17.32
N ARG A 44 7.74 12.34 17.07
CA ARG A 44 8.89 11.58 17.56
C ARG A 44 9.76 10.98 16.45
N GLY A 45 9.18 10.61 15.32
CA GLY A 45 9.87 9.89 14.25
C GLY A 45 10.55 10.79 13.22
N GLY A 46 10.30 12.11 13.22
CA GLY A 46 10.80 13.05 12.22
C GLY A 46 10.18 12.84 10.84
N PHE A 47 8.90 12.42 10.80
CA PHE A 47 8.06 12.32 9.61
C PHE A 47 7.19 13.58 9.45
N SER A 48 6.54 13.75 8.30
CA SER A 48 5.62 14.86 8.06
C SER A 48 4.43 14.43 7.20
N ILE A 49 3.29 15.13 7.34
CA ILE A 49 2.11 14.88 6.50
C ILE A 49 2.31 15.47 5.12
N TYR A 50 2.67 16.75 5.07
CA TYR A 50 2.90 17.51 3.84
C TYR A 50 3.91 18.61 4.08
N ARG A 51 4.79 18.82 3.10
CA ARG A 51 5.72 19.96 3.06
C ARG A 51 5.64 20.59 1.67
N SER A 52 5.20 21.84 1.59
CA SER A 52 5.06 22.57 0.32
C SER A 52 6.36 22.66 -0.48
N GLU A 53 7.51 22.59 0.20
CA GLU A 53 8.86 22.60 -0.39
C GLU A 53 9.23 21.27 -1.06
N ASN A 54 8.51 20.20 -0.74
CA ASN A 54 8.82 18.82 -1.18
C ASN A 54 8.15 18.43 -2.51
N ARG A 55 7.96 19.35 -3.46
CA ARG A 55 7.43 19.01 -4.79
C ARG A 55 8.19 17.86 -5.48
N LYS A 56 9.49 17.72 -5.18
CA LYS A 56 10.30 16.58 -5.64
C LYS A 56 9.76 15.23 -5.13
N GLY A 57 9.20 15.17 -3.92
CA GLY A 57 8.60 13.95 -3.38
C GLY A 57 7.42 13.47 -4.23
N LEU A 58 6.54 14.38 -4.65
CA LEU A 58 5.43 14.06 -5.55
C LEU A 58 5.93 13.57 -6.91
N LEU A 59 6.96 14.23 -7.49
CA LEU A 59 7.55 13.80 -8.76
C LEU A 59 8.19 12.41 -8.67
N TYR A 60 8.93 12.12 -7.59
CA TYR A 60 9.48 10.78 -7.34
C TYR A 60 8.35 9.76 -7.13
N GLY A 61 7.30 10.11 -6.38
CA GLY A 61 6.12 9.27 -6.20
C GLY A 61 5.47 8.90 -7.53
N CYS A 62 5.17 9.88 -8.37
CA CYS A 62 4.59 9.63 -9.70
C CYS A 62 5.53 8.85 -10.62
N GLY A 63 6.82 9.21 -10.68
CA GLY A 63 7.79 8.56 -11.55
C GLY A 63 8.02 7.09 -11.20
N LEU A 64 8.23 6.79 -9.91
CA LEU A 64 8.37 5.40 -9.45
C LEU A 64 7.07 4.60 -9.60
N ALA A 65 5.91 5.21 -9.34
CA ALA A 65 4.62 4.57 -9.57
C ALA A 65 4.42 4.17 -11.03
N THR A 66 4.78 5.06 -11.97
CA THR A 66 4.72 4.77 -13.41
C THR A 66 5.68 3.63 -13.77
N LEU A 67 6.91 3.66 -13.26
CA LEU A 67 7.88 2.59 -13.48
C LEU A 67 7.35 1.24 -12.98
N PHE A 68 6.88 1.16 -11.75
CA PHE A 68 6.32 -0.07 -11.18
C PHE A 68 5.04 -0.50 -11.89
N GLY A 69 4.18 0.45 -12.30
CA GLY A 69 2.97 0.19 -13.08
C GLY A 69 3.28 -0.40 -14.46
N VAL A 70 4.34 0.04 -15.12
CA VAL A 70 4.80 -0.54 -16.38
C VAL A 70 5.41 -1.93 -16.18
N ILE A 71 6.16 -2.14 -15.08
CA ILE A 71 6.80 -3.43 -14.78
C ILE A 71 5.77 -4.51 -14.43
N VAL A 72 4.68 -4.18 -13.74
CA VAL A 72 3.67 -5.19 -13.36
C VAL A 72 2.90 -5.76 -14.56
N ILE A 73 2.80 -5.03 -15.66
CA ILE A 73 2.11 -5.51 -16.87
C ILE A 73 2.75 -6.78 -17.44
N PRO A 74 4.06 -6.83 -17.78
CA PRO A 74 4.69 -8.08 -18.19
C PRO A 74 4.68 -9.15 -17.11
N ILE A 75 4.71 -8.79 -15.82
CA ILE A 75 4.54 -9.76 -14.74
C ILE A 75 3.17 -10.44 -14.84
N ASP A 76 2.07 -9.68 -15.02
CA ASP A 76 0.74 -10.25 -15.19
C ASP A 76 0.58 -11.06 -16.48
N LEU A 77 1.19 -10.63 -17.57
CA LEU A 77 1.20 -11.40 -18.83
C LEU A 77 1.84 -12.79 -18.65
N LEU A 78 2.87 -12.90 -17.79
CA LEU A 78 3.56 -14.14 -17.51
C LEU A 78 2.88 -15.00 -16.44
N ILE A 79 2.44 -14.38 -15.34
CA ILE A 79 1.87 -15.07 -14.17
C ILE A 79 0.37 -15.33 -14.34
N ARG A 80 -0.34 -14.43 -15.04
CA ARG A 80 -1.81 -14.41 -15.20
C ARG A 80 -2.52 -14.45 -13.85
N PHE A 81 -2.51 -13.31 -13.17
CA PHE A 81 -3.29 -13.15 -11.93
C PHE A 81 -4.79 -13.45 -12.16
N PRO A 82 -5.56 -13.76 -11.11
CA PRO A 82 -6.99 -14.07 -11.24
C PRO A 82 -7.76 -13.02 -12.05
N ALA A 83 -8.72 -13.45 -12.87
CA ALA A 83 -9.56 -12.54 -13.65
C ALA A 83 -10.27 -11.50 -12.76
N ASP A 84 -10.65 -11.92 -11.55
CA ASP A 84 -11.38 -11.11 -10.57
C ASP A 84 -10.51 -10.34 -9.56
N ILE A 85 -9.17 -10.25 -9.81
CA ILE A 85 -8.26 -9.50 -8.90
C ILE A 85 -8.57 -8.00 -8.89
N ASN A 86 -9.10 -7.47 -9.98
CA ASN A 86 -9.40 -6.05 -10.13
C ASN A 86 -10.91 -5.77 -10.01
N VAL A 87 -11.22 -4.64 -9.39
CA VAL A 87 -12.59 -4.10 -9.36
C VAL A 87 -12.84 -3.40 -10.70
N PRO A 88 -13.95 -3.71 -11.43
CA PRO A 88 -14.23 -3.11 -12.73
C PRO A 88 -14.64 -1.64 -12.61
N LEU A 89 -14.54 -0.92 -13.75
CA LEU A 89 -15.09 0.42 -13.90
C LEU A 89 -16.63 0.39 -13.80
N PRO A 90 -17.27 1.46 -13.29
CA PRO A 90 -16.68 2.70 -12.75
C PRO A 90 -16.32 2.62 -11.26
N ALA A 91 -16.67 1.54 -10.55
CA ALA A 91 -16.48 1.40 -9.10
C ALA A 91 -14.99 1.50 -8.69
N SER A 92 -14.08 1.02 -9.52
CA SER A 92 -12.63 1.08 -9.31
C SER A 92 -12.10 2.50 -9.05
N LEU A 93 -12.68 3.52 -9.70
CA LEU A 93 -12.26 4.93 -9.53
C LEU A 93 -12.42 5.45 -8.09
N LEU A 94 -13.35 4.89 -7.34
CA LEU A 94 -13.58 5.24 -5.94
C LEU A 94 -12.98 4.22 -4.98
N PHE A 95 -12.99 2.94 -5.38
CA PHE A 95 -12.52 1.84 -4.54
C PHE A 95 -11.02 1.92 -4.26
N TYR A 96 -10.19 2.06 -5.30
CA TYR A 96 -8.74 2.04 -5.14
C TYR A 96 -8.16 3.24 -4.37
N PRO A 97 -8.66 4.47 -4.49
CA PRO A 97 -8.26 5.55 -3.58
C PRO A 97 -8.54 5.25 -2.11
N VAL A 98 -9.70 4.64 -1.80
CA VAL A 98 -10.09 4.27 -0.43
C VAL A 98 -9.21 3.13 0.09
N VAL A 99 -9.10 2.05 -0.66
CA VAL A 99 -8.29 0.87 -0.26
C VAL A 99 -6.82 1.24 -0.20
N GLY A 100 -6.32 2.06 -1.11
CA GLY A 100 -4.95 2.54 -1.09
C GLY A 100 -4.63 3.33 0.18
N PHE A 101 -5.53 4.21 0.61
CA PHE A 101 -5.38 4.93 1.87
C PHE A 101 -5.37 3.98 3.09
N PHE A 102 -6.24 2.98 3.10
CA PHE A 102 -6.26 1.99 4.17
C PHE A 102 -5.00 1.13 4.19
N ALA A 103 -4.53 0.72 3.03
CA ALA A 103 -3.29 -0.05 2.90
C ALA A 103 -2.09 0.73 3.46
N GLU A 104 -1.98 2.04 3.19
CA GLU A 104 -0.91 2.87 3.75
C GLU A 104 -0.94 2.91 5.27
N ILE A 105 -2.12 2.98 5.87
CA ILE A 105 -2.23 2.96 7.32
C ILE A 105 -1.91 1.57 7.89
N LEU A 106 -2.48 0.52 7.32
CA LEU A 106 -2.37 -0.85 7.84
C LEU A 106 -0.98 -1.47 7.64
N PHE A 107 -0.36 -1.25 6.48
CA PHE A 107 0.91 -1.88 6.13
C PHE A 107 2.13 -0.98 6.40
N HIS A 108 1.95 0.33 6.52
CA HIS A 108 3.06 1.26 6.71
C HIS A 108 2.96 2.04 8.03
N VAL A 109 1.96 2.90 8.22
CA VAL A 109 1.90 3.79 9.38
C VAL A 109 1.78 3.02 10.69
N LEU A 110 0.85 2.07 10.78
CA LEU A 110 0.61 1.28 11.98
C LEU A 110 1.83 0.44 12.37
N PRO A 111 2.35 -0.44 11.50
CA PRO A 111 3.46 -1.30 11.91
C PRO A 111 4.76 -0.50 12.13
N LEU A 112 5.03 0.56 11.34
CA LEU A 112 6.19 1.40 11.55
C LEU A 112 6.13 2.13 12.89
N SER A 113 4.97 2.68 13.25
CA SER A 113 4.79 3.36 14.53
C SER A 113 5.00 2.42 15.70
N LEU A 114 4.34 1.25 15.69
CA LEU A 114 4.46 0.26 16.76
C LEU A 114 5.89 -0.25 16.90
N LEU A 115 6.54 -0.57 15.77
CA LEU A 115 7.92 -1.04 15.78
C LEU A 115 8.87 0.03 16.32
N LEU A 116 8.76 1.29 15.88
CA LEU A 116 9.62 2.37 16.36
C LEU A 116 9.37 2.71 17.82
N ILE A 117 8.14 2.61 18.34
CA ILE A 117 7.84 2.77 19.77
C ILE A 117 8.66 1.75 20.58
N VAL A 118 8.62 0.48 20.18
CA VAL A 118 9.36 -0.60 20.86
C VAL A 118 10.87 -0.39 20.72
N LEU A 119 11.35 -0.15 19.49
CA LEU A 119 12.79 0.00 19.24
C LEU A 119 13.38 1.21 19.96
N PHE A 120 12.69 2.34 20.03
CA PHE A 120 13.17 3.51 20.78
C PHE A 120 13.15 3.28 22.30
N ALA A 121 12.22 2.46 22.80
CA ALA A 121 12.20 2.10 24.21
C ALA A 121 13.35 1.16 24.58
N VAL A 122 13.70 0.20 23.72
CA VAL A 122 14.76 -0.80 23.96
C VAL A 122 16.14 -0.20 23.69
N PHE A 123 16.32 0.50 22.58
CA PHE A 123 17.63 0.97 22.11
C PHE A 123 17.85 2.47 22.39
N ARG A 124 17.69 2.90 23.64
CA ARG A 124 17.79 4.31 24.05
C ARG A 124 19.16 4.96 23.77
N SER A 125 20.23 4.18 23.77
CA SER A 125 21.61 4.64 23.56
C SER A 125 22.08 4.60 22.10
N VAL A 126 21.27 4.01 21.20
CA VAL A 126 21.63 3.86 19.78
C VAL A 126 21.15 5.06 18.98
N ARG A 127 21.89 5.39 17.90
CA ARG A 127 21.51 6.49 17.00
C ARG A 127 20.13 6.23 16.38
N GLN A 128 19.14 7.04 16.72
CA GLN A 128 17.74 6.90 16.30
C GLN A 128 17.57 6.83 14.77
N THR A 129 18.42 7.52 14.01
CA THR A 129 18.38 7.46 12.55
C THR A 129 18.58 6.05 12.01
N GLY A 130 19.53 5.27 12.57
CA GLY A 130 19.75 3.87 12.17
C GLY A 130 18.55 2.99 12.49
N ILE A 131 17.94 3.20 13.66
CA ILE A 131 16.73 2.48 14.10
C ILE A 131 15.56 2.74 13.14
N VAL A 132 15.37 3.99 12.71
CA VAL A 132 14.31 4.32 11.74
C VAL A 132 14.51 3.59 10.41
N TRP A 133 15.74 3.56 9.88
CA TRP A 133 16.01 2.84 8.63
C TRP A 133 15.84 1.33 8.75
N LEU A 134 16.23 0.74 9.88
CA LEU A 134 15.95 -0.67 10.18
C LEU A 134 14.44 -0.94 10.23
N GLY A 135 13.68 -0.06 10.90
CA GLY A 135 12.23 -0.13 10.96
C GLY A 135 11.59 -0.05 9.57
N ILE A 136 12.05 0.86 8.72
CA ILE A 136 11.59 0.99 7.33
C ILE A 136 11.81 -0.31 6.55
N ALA A 137 13.02 -0.87 6.60
CA ALA A 137 13.35 -2.12 5.91
C ALA A 137 12.49 -3.30 6.40
N ALA A 138 12.29 -3.42 7.72
CA ALA A 138 11.47 -4.48 8.30
C ALA A 138 9.99 -4.33 7.92
N VAL A 139 9.44 -3.12 7.98
CA VAL A 139 8.02 -2.86 7.66
C VAL A 139 7.75 -3.04 6.17
N ALA A 140 8.70 -2.72 5.29
CA ALA A 140 8.55 -2.94 3.85
C ALA A 140 8.32 -4.42 3.48
N MET A 141 8.64 -5.37 4.36
CA MET A 141 8.41 -6.81 4.16
C MET A 141 7.00 -7.28 4.52
N ILE A 142 6.20 -6.49 5.25
CA ILE A 142 4.92 -6.96 5.80
C ILE A 142 3.91 -7.25 4.70
N GLU A 143 3.67 -6.30 3.80
CA GLU A 143 2.70 -6.48 2.71
C GLU A 143 3.13 -7.58 1.71
N PRO A 144 4.42 -7.68 1.27
CA PRO A 144 4.88 -8.80 0.46
C PRO A 144 4.64 -10.16 1.12
N VAL A 145 4.92 -10.30 2.41
CA VAL A 145 4.66 -11.56 3.14
C VAL A 145 3.17 -11.88 3.15
N TYR A 146 2.30 -10.90 3.42
CA TYR A 146 0.86 -11.09 3.38
C TYR A 146 0.38 -11.55 1.98
N GLN A 147 0.85 -10.90 0.91
CA GLN A 147 0.47 -11.26 -0.47
C GLN A 147 1.05 -12.62 -0.88
N THR A 148 2.28 -12.94 -0.47
CA THR A 148 2.89 -14.26 -0.68
C THR A 148 2.05 -15.37 -0.07
N LEU A 149 1.61 -15.21 1.20
CA LEU A 149 0.75 -16.20 1.86
C LEU A 149 -0.57 -16.39 1.12
N TRP A 150 -1.16 -15.30 0.61
CA TRP A 150 -2.35 -15.39 -0.22
C TRP A 150 -2.09 -16.13 -1.54
N MET A 151 -1.02 -15.81 -2.28
CA MET A 151 -0.69 -16.50 -3.52
C MET A 151 -0.43 -17.99 -3.33
N VAL A 152 0.30 -18.36 -2.27
CA VAL A 152 0.56 -19.75 -1.91
C VAL A 152 -0.74 -20.49 -1.58
N SER A 153 -1.69 -19.82 -0.90
CA SER A 153 -2.99 -20.44 -0.57
C SER A 153 -3.85 -20.80 -1.79
N LEU A 154 -3.57 -20.20 -2.95
CA LEU A 154 -4.26 -20.50 -4.20
C LEU A 154 -3.76 -21.77 -4.90
N ASP A 155 -2.62 -22.32 -4.47
CA ASP A 155 -1.98 -23.58 -4.96
C ASP A 155 -1.89 -23.71 -6.49
N ARG A 156 -1.67 -22.57 -7.18
CA ARG A 156 -1.62 -22.55 -8.65
C ARG A 156 -0.42 -21.80 -9.22
N TYR A 157 0.31 -21.11 -8.36
CA TYR A 157 1.46 -20.32 -8.80
C TYR A 157 2.78 -21.03 -8.51
N PRO A 158 3.69 -21.11 -9.50
CA PRO A 158 5.02 -21.65 -9.27
C PRO A 158 5.83 -20.73 -8.34
N VAL A 159 6.78 -21.31 -7.61
CA VAL A 159 7.60 -20.57 -6.60
C VAL A 159 8.27 -19.32 -7.17
N TRP A 160 8.74 -19.38 -8.43
CA TRP A 160 9.36 -18.21 -9.07
C TRP A 160 8.37 -17.05 -9.25
N ALA A 161 7.11 -17.33 -9.58
CA ALA A 161 6.08 -16.31 -9.75
C ALA A 161 5.77 -15.62 -8.42
N VAL A 162 5.63 -16.40 -7.36
CA VAL A 162 5.45 -15.89 -5.99
C VAL A 162 6.64 -15.02 -5.56
N ALA A 163 7.88 -15.45 -5.87
CA ALA A 163 9.08 -14.70 -5.54
C ALA A 163 9.19 -13.38 -6.32
N VAL A 164 8.83 -13.38 -7.61
CA VAL A 164 8.82 -12.16 -8.45
C VAL A 164 7.79 -11.16 -7.94
N ASP A 165 6.57 -11.60 -7.63
CA ASP A 165 5.53 -10.75 -7.06
C ASP A 165 5.97 -10.17 -5.70
N ALA A 166 6.47 -11.01 -4.80
CA ALA A 166 6.96 -10.59 -3.49
C ALA A 166 8.08 -9.54 -3.59
N LEU A 167 9.01 -9.72 -4.52
CA LEU A 167 10.09 -8.75 -4.76
C LEU A 167 9.57 -7.44 -5.32
N HIS A 168 8.61 -7.49 -6.25
CA HIS A 168 7.97 -6.32 -6.83
C HIS A 168 7.23 -5.50 -5.75
N VAL A 169 6.41 -6.15 -4.93
CA VAL A 169 5.67 -5.50 -3.84
C VAL A 169 6.62 -4.96 -2.78
N PHE A 170 7.68 -5.71 -2.43
CA PHE A 170 8.72 -5.22 -1.52
C PHE A 170 9.39 -3.94 -2.03
N ALA A 171 9.74 -3.90 -3.32
CA ALA A 171 10.37 -2.72 -3.91
C ALA A 171 9.45 -1.49 -3.89
N ILE A 172 8.15 -1.68 -4.14
CA ILE A 172 7.13 -0.62 -4.02
C ILE A 172 7.07 -0.11 -2.59
N ASN A 173 6.90 -0.99 -1.60
CA ASN A 173 6.76 -0.62 -0.20
C ASN A 173 8.01 0.06 0.36
N LEU A 174 9.18 -0.44 -0.01
CA LEU A 174 10.45 0.19 0.37
C LEU A 174 10.56 1.61 -0.23
N ALA A 175 10.22 1.78 -1.49
CA ALA A 175 10.20 3.10 -2.14
C ALA A 175 9.22 4.05 -1.45
N GLN A 176 8.01 3.59 -1.11
CA GLN A 176 7.00 4.37 -0.40
C GLN A 176 7.49 4.83 0.97
N LEU A 177 8.04 3.94 1.76
CA LEU A 177 8.56 4.27 3.10
C LEU A 177 9.79 5.19 3.05
N ILE A 178 10.66 5.04 2.03
CA ILE A 178 11.77 5.97 1.78
C ILE A 178 11.24 7.36 1.42
N ILE A 179 10.22 7.44 0.56
CA ILE A 179 9.57 8.71 0.19
C ILE A 179 8.93 9.34 1.43
N PHE A 180 8.20 8.57 2.24
CA PHE A 180 7.61 9.05 3.49
C PHE A 180 8.67 9.64 4.42
N ARG A 181 9.80 8.95 4.59
CA ARG A 181 10.88 9.40 5.47
C ARG A 181 11.60 10.63 4.94
N ARG A 182 11.84 10.71 3.64
CA ARG A 182 12.62 11.81 3.02
C ARG A 182 11.77 13.03 2.71
N TYR A 183 10.53 12.83 2.38
CA TYR A 183 9.60 13.88 1.97
C TYR A 183 8.41 13.97 2.93
N ASP A 184 7.30 13.31 2.60
CA ASP A 184 6.08 13.38 3.40
C ASP A 184 5.08 12.26 3.06
N PHE A 185 4.00 12.16 3.87
CA PHE A 185 2.93 11.17 3.70
C PHE A 185 2.17 11.35 2.38
N VAL A 186 1.93 12.61 1.97
CA VAL A 186 1.21 12.90 0.71
C VAL A 186 2.00 12.39 -0.48
N SER A 187 3.32 12.57 -0.49
CA SER A 187 4.19 12.01 -1.53
C SER A 187 4.20 10.48 -1.54
N MET A 188 4.18 9.83 -0.38
CA MET A 188 4.09 8.38 -0.25
C MET A 188 2.78 7.83 -0.84
N ILE A 189 1.63 8.37 -0.41
CA ILE A 189 0.33 7.90 -0.89
C ILE A 189 0.12 8.19 -2.38
N THR A 190 0.73 9.26 -2.91
CA THR A 190 0.71 9.55 -4.34
C THR A 190 1.32 8.41 -5.15
N LEU A 191 2.42 7.79 -4.68
CA LEU A 191 2.99 6.63 -5.35
C LEU A 191 1.95 5.50 -5.43
N ARG A 192 1.27 5.15 -4.34
CA ARG A 192 0.27 4.09 -4.33
C ARG A 192 -0.92 4.40 -5.25
N TRP A 193 -1.45 5.61 -5.19
CA TRP A 193 -2.60 5.97 -6.01
C TRP A 193 -2.29 5.99 -7.51
N VAL A 194 -1.12 6.51 -7.90
CA VAL A 194 -0.69 6.50 -9.29
C VAL A 194 -0.39 5.07 -9.77
N TYR A 195 0.25 4.24 -8.92
CA TYR A 195 0.43 2.83 -9.22
C TYR A 195 -0.90 2.10 -9.45
N TYR A 196 -1.92 2.37 -8.60
CA TYR A 196 -3.25 1.79 -8.76
C TYR A 196 -3.97 2.27 -10.02
N LEU A 197 -3.74 3.51 -10.47
CA LEU A 197 -4.24 3.99 -11.77
C LEU A 197 -3.67 3.15 -12.93
N PHE A 198 -2.38 2.83 -12.89
CA PHE A 198 -1.76 1.99 -13.91
C PHE A 198 -2.20 0.53 -13.82
N TRP A 199 -2.01 -0.09 -12.66
CA TRP A 199 -2.20 -1.52 -12.48
C TRP A 199 -3.65 -1.94 -12.37
N HIS A 200 -4.39 -1.34 -11.46
CA HIS A 200 -5.74 -1.81 -11.16
C HIS A 200 -6.82 -1.20 -12.04
N ILE A 201 -6.65 0.04 -12.49
CA ILE A 201 -7.67 0.74 -13.28
C ILE A 201 -7.33 0.64 -14.76
N GLY A 202 -6.19 1.16 -15.20
CA GLY A 202 -5.80 1.18 -16.60
C GLY A 202 -5.61 -0.23 -17.16
N TRP A 203 -4.60 -0.95 -16.71
CA TRP A 203 -4.35 -2.33 -17.12
C TRP A 203 -5.51 -3.24 -16.70
N GLY A 204 -6.04 -3.08 -15.48
CA GLY A 204 -7.15 -3.87 -14.95
C GLY A 204 -8.41 -3.87 -15.82
N SER A 205 -8.69 -2.77 -16.52
CA SER A 205 -9.82 -2.71 -17.47
C SER A 205 -9.54 -3.37 -18.82
N MET A 206 -8.26 -3.45 -19.22
CA MET A 206 -7.86 -4.00 -20.52
C MET A 206 -7.50 -5.48 -20.45
N ARG A 207 -6.97 -5.95 -19.32
CA ARG A 207 -6.42 -7.29 -19.17
C ARG A 207 -7.42 -8.42 -19.35
N LEU A 208 -8.70 -8.16 -19.05
CA LEU A 208 -9.77 -9.16 -19.21
C LEU A 208 -9.95 -9.54 -20.69
N ASP A 209 -9.92 -8.56 -21.58
CA ASP A 209 -10.03 -8.79 -23.02
C ASP A 209 -8.74 -9.38 -23.63
N ILE A 210 -7.60 -9.20 -22.96
CA ILE A 210 -6.29 -9.65 -23.47
C ILE A 210 -5.91 -11.05 -22.96
N LEU A 211 -6.24 -11.36 -21.68
CA LEU A 211 -5.76 -12.57 -20.99
C LEU A 211 -6.83 -13.67 -20.85
N PHE A 212 -8.13 -13.31 -20.94
CA PHE A 212 -9.25 -14.21 -20.69
C PHE A 212 -10.32 -14.13 -21.76
#